data_0f91720ed4856bbc26fb4ba7c2843f4c
#
_entry.id   0f91720ed4856bbc26fb4ba7c2843f4c
#
_cell.length_a   1.000
_cell.length_b   1.000
_cell.length_c   1.000
_cell.angle_alpha   90.00
_cell.angle_beta   90.00
_cell.angle_gamma   90.00
#
_symmetry.space_group_name_H-M   'P 1'
#
loop_
_entity.id
_entity.type
_entity.pdbx_description
1 polymer ?
#
loop_
_entity_poly.entity_id
_entity_poly.type
_entity_poly.pdbx_seq_one_letter_code
_entity_poly.pdbx_strand_id
1 'polypeptide(L)'
;LMDMSETSPDSQQRLARLAFMGVIVLLVVIYLVRNVDRFEDLNTEFRYGELVEMVEPIQETVEAAMLSGNFNNLTFLDSGNAGLPAEVLASEQTHGISVIDGRIIATWMRDNSDLDNVTYILTPEVEDGDVKWSTTGTCGRKKAWLTKTDTIRN
;
A
#
# COMPACT_ATOMS: atom_id res chain seq x y z
N LEU A 1 -16.69 -66.15 29.93
CA LEU A 1 -17.65 -65.60 28.94
C LEU A 1 -17.46 -64.11 28.94
N MET A 2 -16.79 -63.57 27.94
CA MET A 2 -16.57 -62.15 27.72
C MET A 2 -17.74 -61.63 26.91
N ASP A 3 -18.48 -60.71 27.48
CA ASP A 3 -19.53 -59.96 26.83
C ASP A 3 -18.90 -58.93 25.91
N MET A 4 -18.97 -59.18 24.62
CA MET A 4 -18.57 -58.21 23.60
C MET A 4 -19.76 -57.25 23.45
N SER A 5 -19.65 -56.07 24.05
CA SER A 5 -20.63 -55.01 23.91
C SER A 5 -20.74 -54.61 22.44
N GLU A 6 -21.82 -55.01 21.80
CA GLU A 6 -22.25 -54.55 20.48
C GLU A 6 -22.48 -53.04 20.52
N THR A 7 -21.55 -52.27 19.95
CA THR A 7 -21.75 -50.87 19.71
C THR A 7 -22.88 -50.71 18.71
N SER A 8 -23.98 -50.12 19.11
CA SER A 8 -25.16 -49.87 18.28
C SER A 8 -24.77 -49.09 17.01
N PRO A 9 -25.27 -49.48 15.82
CA PRO A 9 -24.96 -48.83 14.54
C PRO A 9 -25.25 -47.33 14.51
N ASP A 10 -26.17 -46.87 15.34
CA ASP A 10 -26.55 -45.49 15.49
C ASP A 10 -25.42 -44.63 16.16
N SER A 11 -24.71 -45.24 17.13
CA SER A 11 -23.56 -44.59 17.78
C SER A 11 -22.36 -44.44 16.84
N GLN A 12 -22.11 -45.39 15.97
CA GLN A 12 -21.05 -45.29 14.97
C GLN A 12 -21.34 -44.21 13.91
N GLN A 13 -22.58 -44.09 13.46
CA GLN A 13 -22.99 -43.03 12.52
C GLN A 13 -22.89 -41.63 13.15
N ARG A 14 -23.22 -41.46 14.41
CA ARG A 14 -23.07 -40.18 15.13
C ARG A 14 -21.60 -39.78 15.26
N LEU A 15 -20.74 -40.73 15.62
CA LEU A 15 -19.30 -40.49 15.71
C LEU A 15 -18.70 -40.13 14.37
N ALA A 16 -19.09 -40.81 13.27
CA ALA A 16 -18.65 -40.52 11.93
C ALA A 16 -19.06 -39.09 11.48
N ARG A 17 -20.29 -38.67 11.78
CA ARG A 17 -20.77 -37.30 11.48
C ARG A 17 -20.01 -36.23 12.27
N LEU A 18 -19.75 -36.48 13.56
CA LEU A 18 -18.96 -35.56 14.40
C LEU A 18 -17.51 -35.45 13.91
N ALA A 19 -16.89 -36.57 13.52
CA ALA A 19 -15.55 -36.58 12.96
C ALA A 19 -15.50 -35.82 11.64
N PHE A 20 -16.47 -36.00 10.75
CA PHE A 20 -16.57 -35.29 9.49
C PHE A 20 -16.75 -33.78 9.67
N MET A 21 -17.63 -33.36 10.61
CA MET A 21 -17.81 -31.96 10.98
C MET A 21 -16.50 -31.36 11.54
N GLY A 22 -15.78 -32.10 12.38
CA GLY A 22 -14.48 -31.69 12.91
C GLY A 22 -13.43 -31.45 11.83
N VAL A 23 -13.38 -32.32 10.82
CA VAL A 23 -12.47 -32.17 9.66
C VAL A 23 -12.83 -30.92 8.85
N ILE A 24 -14.11 -30.66 8.59
CA ILE A 24 -14.56 -29.46 7.87
C ILE A 24 -14.15 -28.19 8.64
N VAL A 25 -14.42 -28.13 9.94
CA VAL A 25 -14.04 -26.99 10.77
C VAL A 25 -12.51 -26.77 10.73
N LEU A 26 -11.73 -27.84 10.85
CA LEU A 26 -10.27 -27.76 10.77
C LEU A 26 -9.80 -27.22 9.43
N LEU A 27 -10.39 -27.68 8.32
CA LEU A 27 -10.05 -27.20 6.97
C LEU A 27 -10.40 -25.71 6.80
N VAL A 28 -11.55 -25.27 7.32
CA VAL A 28 -11.95 -23.87 7.30
C VAL A 28 -10.96 -23.01 8.10
N VAL A 29 -10.58 -23.47 9.31
CA VAL A 29 -9.60 -22.75 10.14
C VAL A 29 -8.24 -22.65 9.41
N ILE A 30 -7.76 -23.75 8.84
CA ILE A 30 -6.50 -23.74 8.06
C ILE A 30 -6.61 -22.79 6.87
N TYR A 31 -7.73 -22.78 6.17
CA TYR A 31 -7.97 -21.89 5.05
C TYR A 31 -7.96 -20.42 5.51
N LEU A 32 -8.64 -20.08 6.60
CA LEU A 32 -8.66 -18.73 7.14
C LEU A 32 -7.26 -18.27 7.57
N VAL A 33 -6.54 -19.11 8.34
CA VAL A 33 -5.18 -18.79 8.81
C VAL A 33 -4.23 -18.54 7.61
N ARG A 34 -4.31 -19.36 6.56
CA ARG A 34 -3.45 -19.19 5.38
C ARG A 34 -3.79 -17.98 4.52
N ASN A 35 -4.98 -17.41 4.67
CA ASN A 35 -5.39 -16.24 3.88
C ASN A 35 -5.38 -14.93 4.68
N VAL A 36 -5.10 -14.96 5.99
CA VAL A 36 -5.00 -13.73 6.81
C VAL A 36 -3.95 -12.79 6.23
N ASP A 37 -2.76 -13.29 5.88
CA ASP A 37 -1.67 -12.48 5.33
C ASP A 37 -2.08 -11.75 4.03
N ARG A 38 -2.93 -12.38 3.20
CA ARG A 38 -3.43 -11.75 1.97
C ARG A 38 -4.36 -10.57 2.23
N PHE A 39 -5.17 -10.64 3.29
CA PHE A 39 -6.06 -9.53 3.64
C PHE A 39 -5.28 -8.36 4.22
N GLU A 40 -4.21 -8.60 4.95
CA GLU A 40 -3.32 -7.57 5.46
C GLU A 40 -2.58 -6.88 4.31
N ASP A 41 -2.05 -7.64 3.35
CA ASP A 41 -1.39 -7.10 2.16
C ASP A 41 -2.31 -6.21 1.32
N LEU A 42 -3.55 -6.65 1.07
CA LEU A 42 -4.55 -5.87 0.31
C LEU A 42 -4.94 -4.58 1.05
N ASN A 43 -5.09 -4.64 2.35
CA ASN A 43 -5.40 -3.46 3.15
C ASN A 43 -4.23 -2.46 3.16
N THR A 44 -3.02 -2.94 3.24
CA THR A 44 -1.80 -2.12 3.18
C THR A 44 -1.65 -1.48 1.80
N GLU A 45 -1.90 -2.20 0.71
CA GLU A 45 -1.90 -1.69 -0.66
C GLU A 45 -2.96 -0.58 -0.84
N PHE A 46 -4.18 -0.82 -0.35
CA PHE A 46 -5.25 0.17 -0.43
C PHE A 46 -4.91 1.46 0.33
N ARG A 47 -4.43 1.32 1.57
CA ARG A 47 -4.03 2.46 2.40
C ARG A 47 -2.87 3.25 1.78
N TYR A 48 -1.89 2.57 1.20
CA TYR A 48 -0.80 3.25 0.51
C TYR A 48 -1.31 4.08 -0.70
N GLY A 49 -2.38 3.66 -1.35
CA GLY A 49 -3.05 4.43 -2.40
C GLY A 49 -3.38 5.85 -1.98
N GLU A 50 -3.65 6.11 -0.70
CA GLU A 50 -3.89 7.44 -0.15
C GLU A 50 -2.69 8.38 -0.33
N LEU A 51 -1.44 7.88 -0.17
CA LEU A 51 -0.24 8.68 -0.46
C LEU A 51 -0.13 9.02 -1.95
N VAL A 52 -0.46 8.09 -2.83
CA VAL A 52 -0.40 8.28 -4.28
C VAL A 52 -1.43 9.33 -4.71
N GLU A 53 -2.67 9.22 -4.24
CA GLU A 53 -3.74 10.19 -4.52
C GLU A 53 -3.40 11.60 -4.01
N MET A 54 -2.79 11.70 -2.83
CA MET A 54 -2.38 12.99 -2.26
C MET A 54 -1.31 13.68 -3.11
N VAL A 55 -0.45 12.92 -3.75
CA VAL A 55 0.67 13.44 -4.55
C VAL A 55 0.25 13.86 -5.95
N GLU A 56 -0.79 13.28 -6.52
CA GLU A 56 -1.23 13.50 -7.90
C GLU A 56 -1.45 14.99 -8.25
N PRO A 57 -2.19 15.81 -7.48
CA PRO A 57 -2.37 17.24 -7.81
C PRO A 57 -1.07 18.05 -7.68
N ILE A 58 -0.14 17.62 -6.84
CA ILE A 58 1.17 18.26 -6.68
C ILE A 58 2.05 17.94 -7.90
N GLN A 59 2.00 16.70 -8.37
CA GLN A 59 2.68 16.24 -9.56
C GLN A 59 2.26 17.05 -10.79
N GLU A 60 0.96 17.26 -10.99
CA GLU A 60 0.42 18.07 -12.07
C GLU A 60 0.92 19.53 -11.98
N THR A 61 1.01 20.09 -10.78
CA THR A 61 1.51 21.46 -10.57
C THR A 61 2.99 21.57 -10.93
N VAL A 62 3.81 20.59 -10.51
CA VAL A 62 5.25 20.55 -10.85
C VAL A 62 5.43 20.38 -12.36
N GLU A 63 4.69 19.47 -13.02
CA GLU A 63 4.73 19.26 -14.46
C GLU A 63 4.42 20.56 -15.23
N ALA A 64 3.30 21.21 -14.87
CA ALA A 64 2.89 22.46 -15.50
C ALA A 64 3.97 23.56 -15.35
N ALA A 65 4.58 23.65 -14.16
CA ALA A 65 5.65 24.61 -13.91
C ALA A 65 6.89 24.30 -14.76
N MET A 66 7.32 23.04 -14.83
CA MET A 66 8.47 22.63 -15.62
C MET A 66 8.26 22.86 -17.13
N LEU A 67 7.09 22.51 -17.66
CA LEU A 67 6.75 22.66 -19.07
C LEU A 67 6.50 24.11 -19.50
N SER A 68 6.18 25.01 -18.55
CA SER A 68 5.99 26.44 -18.86
C SER A 68 7.25 27.15 -19.32
N GLY A 69 8.41 26.51 -19.21
CA GLY A 69 9.73 27.06 -19.58
C GLY A 69 10.24 28.21 -18.70
N ASN A 70 9.46 28.58 -17.67
CA ASN A 70 9.83 29.64 -16.74
C ASN A 70 10.84 29.17 -15.69
N PHE A 71 11.05 27.85 -15.57
CA PHE A 71 11.91 27.25 -14.59
C PHE A 71 13.07 26.52 -15.24
N ASN A 72 14.09 27.27 -15.67
CA ASN A 72 15.37 26.70 -16.09
C ASN A 72 16.15 26.09 -14.89
N ASN A 73 15.62 26.24 -13.68
CA ASN A 73 16.23 25.75 -12.47
C ASN A 73 15.14 25.23 -11.52
N LEU A 74 15.17 23.94 -11.23
CA LEU A 74 14.23 23.25 -10.33
C LEU A 74 14.29 23.78 -8.88
N THR A 75 15.35 24.50 -8.49
CA THR A 75 15.53 25.06 -7.15
C THR A 75 14.44 26.06 -6.73
N PHE A 76 13.55 26.47 -7.62
CA PHE A 76 12.40 27.31 -7.30
C PHE A 76 11.11 26.51 -7.07
N LEU A 77 11.12 25.20 -7.33
CA LEU A 77 9.98 24.32 -7.15
C LEU A 77 10.03 23.67 -5.76
N ASP A 78 9.94 24.50 -4.74
CA ASP A 78 9.92 24.08 -3.34
C ASP A 78 8.53 24.28 -2.73
N SER A 79 8.27 23.55 -1.65
CA SER A 79 7.06 23.71 -0.84
C SER A 79 6.76 25.17 -0.52
N GLY A 80 5.51 25.59 -0.76
CA GLY A 80 5.03 26.96 -0.57
C GLY A 80 5.35 27.93 -1.70
N ASN A 81 6.08 27.50 -2.75
CA ASN A 81 6.39 28.32 -3.91
C ASN A 81 5.64 27.82 -5.16
N ALA A 82 5.53 28.66 -6.16
CA ALA A 82 4.98 28.30 -7.49
C ALA A 82 3.59 27.61 -7.48
N GLY A 83 2.77 27.88 -6.47
CA GLY A 83 1.45 27.23 -6.28
C GLY A 83 1.53 25.88 -5.61
N LEU A 84 2.71 25.42 -5.19
CA LEU A 84 2.89 24.18 -4.45
C LEU A 84 2.44 24.35 -2.98
N PRO A 85 1.94 23.28 -2.35
CA PRO A 85 1.53 23.34 -0.95
C PRO A 85 2.72 23.64 -0.02
N ALA A 86 2.44 24.25 1.11
CA ALA A 86 3.43 24.39 2.17
C ALA A 86 3.86 23.01 2.67
N GLU A 87 5.09 22.91 3.17
CA GLU A 87 5.57 21.69 3.80
C GLU A 87 4.70 21.29 5.00
N VAL A 88 4.34 20.01 5.06
CA VAL A 88 3.65 19.39 6.19
C VAL A 88 4.51 18.23 6.69
N LEU A 89 4.88 18.27 7.97
CA LEU A 89 5.59 17.16 8.59
C LEU A 89 4.62 16.04 8.98
N ALA A 90 5.03 14.79 8.77
CA ALA A 90 4.24 13.64 9.20
C ALA A 90 4.06 13.65 10.73
N SER A 91 2.83 13.49 11.18
CA SER A 91 2.44 13.40 12.59
C SER A 91 1.65 12.12 12.86
N GLU A 92 1.08 11.97 14.05
CA GLU A 92 0.21 10.82 14.38
C GLU A 92 -1.14 10.88 13.64
N GLN A 93 -1.52 12.04 13.08
CA GLN A 93 -2.84 12.26 12.49
C GLN A 93 -2.80 12.74 11.04
N THR A 94 -1.61 13.06 10.52
CA THR A 94 -1.45 13.62 9.18
C THR A 94 -0.24 13.02 8.48
N HIS A 95 -0.40 12.75 7.18
CA HIS A 95 0.71 12.43 6.31
C HIS A 95 1.62 13.65 6.12
N GLY A 96 2.90 13.39 5.95
CA GLY A 96 3.86 14.42 5.56
C GLY A 96 3.86 14.64 4.06
N ILE A 97 4.07 15.88 3.64
CA ILE A 97 4.31 16.26 2.26
C ILE A 97 5.38 17.35 2.19
N SER A 98 6.34 17.18 1.32
CA SER A 98 7.39 18.15 1.04
C SER A 98 7.73 18.13 -0.42
N VAL A 99 8.02 19.29 -0.99
CA VAL A 99 8.56 19.40 -2.34
C VAL A 99 9.89 20.13 -2.24
N ILE A 100 10.93 19.55 -2.83
CA ILE A 100 12.30 20.06 -2.81
C ILE A 100 12.89 19.92 -4.21
N ASP A 101 13.23 21.02 -4.83
CA ASP A 101 13.76 21.04 -6.21
C ASP A 101 12.86 20.25 -7.20
N GLY A 102 11.53 20.40 -7.08
CA GLY A 102 10.54 19.69 -7.88
C GLY A 102 10.33 18.22 -7.49
N ARG A 103 11.15 17.67 -6.61
CA ARG A 103 10.99 16.30 -6.09
C ARG A 103 9.95 16.29 -4.99
N ILE A 104 8.93 15.45 -5.16
CA ILE A 104 7.82 15.31 -4.21
C ILE A 104 8.14 14.18 -3.24
N ILE A 105 8.01 14.43 -1.95
CA ILE A 105 8.24 13.47 -0.88
C ILE A 105 6.96 13.39 -0.05
N ALA A 106 6.24 12.28 -0.15
CA ALA A 106 5.12 11.97 0.73
C ALA A 106 5.57 10.97 1.79
N THR A 107 5.15 11.18 3.03
CA THR A 107 5.50 10.33 4.17
C THR A 107 4.24 9.89 4.87
N TRP A 108 4.08 8.60 5.10
CA TRP A 108 2.97 8.06 5.87
C TRP A 108 2.98 8.61 7.29
N MET A 109 1.78 8.84 7.85
CA MET A 109 1.62 9.28 9.24
C MET A 109 2.23 8.29 10.24
N ARG A 110 2.46 8.74 11.46
CA ARG A 110 3.04 7.94 12.55
C ARG A 110 1.93 7.24 13.34
N ASP A 111 1.30 6.25 12.72
CA ASP A 111 0.12 5.58 13.27
C ASP A 111 0.42 4.18 13.86
N ASN A 112 1.70 3.84 14.01
CA ASN A 112 2.19 2.53 14.45
C ASN A 112 1.69 1.36 13.57
N SER A 113 1.30 1.64 12.34
CA SER A 113 0.97 0.61 11.35
C SER A 113 2.21 0.14 10.60
N ASP A 114 2.04 -0.87 9.75
CA ASP A 114 3.09 -1.35 8.84
C ASP A 114 3.58 -0.29 7.85
N LEU A 115 2.81 0.79 7.67
CA LEU A 115 3.15 1.93 6.83
C LEU A 115 3.82 3.07 7.60
N ASP A 116 3.97 2.96 8.92
CA ASP A 116 4.57 4.01 9.74
C ASP A 116 5.90 4.50 9.14
N ASN A 117 5.99 5.81 8.90
CA ASN A 117 7.13 6.49 8.26
C ASN A 117 7.54 5.94 6.88
N VAL A 118 6.68 5.19 6.18
CA VAL A 118 6.91 4.82 4.78
C VAL A 118 6.91 6.08 3.93
N THR A 119 7.88 6.19 3.02
CA THR A 119 8.00 7.31 2.10
C THR A 119 7.72 6.88 0.66
N TYR A 120 7.04 7.76 -0.07
CA TYR A 120 6.84 7.72 -1.51
C TYR A 120 7.49 8.96 -2.11
N ILE A 121 8.49 8.78 -2.96
CA ILE A 121 9.29 9.87 -3.51
C ILE A 121 9.19 9.83 -5.03
N LEU A 122 8.72 10.92 -5.60
CA LEU A 122 8.69 11.16 -7.04
C LEU A 122 9.76 12.17 -7.42
N THR A 123 10.59 11.82 -8.39
CA THR A 123 11.63 12.70 -8.92
C THR A 123 11.35 12.96 -10.39
N PRO A 124 11.15 14.24 -10.81
CA PRO A 124 10.88 14.58 -12.18
C PRO A 124 12.19 14.69 -12.97
N GLU A 125 12.15 14.27 -14.24
CA GLU A 125 13.19 14.46 -15.24
C GLU A 125 12.54 14.93 -16.54
N VAL A 126 13.14 15.90 -17.23
CA VAL A 126 12.66 16.32 -18.55
C VAL A 126 13.36 15.51 -19.61
N GLU A 127 12.59 14.77 -20.40
CA GLU A 127 13.08 13.97 -21.50
C GLU A 127 12.20 14.21 -22.73
N ASP A 128 12.80 14.60 -23.85
CA ASP A 128 12.12 14.86 -25.13
C ASP A 128 10.98 15.91 -25.06
N GLY A 129 11.03 16.83 -24.09
CA GLY A 129 10.01 17.88 -23.90
C GLY A 129 8.84 17.45 -23.02
N ASP A 130 8.86 16.23 -22.51
CA ASP A 130 7.91 15.71 -21.53
C ASP A 130 8.57 15.54 -20.16
N VAL A 131 7.75 15.52 -19.10
CA VAL A 131 8.22 15.23 -17.75
C VAL A 131 8.04 13.73 -17.47
N LYS A 132 9.15 13.06 -17.22
CA LYS A 132 9.18 11.67 -16.76
C LYS A 132 9.36 11.63 -15.25
N TRP A 133 8.69 10.69 -14.59
CA TRP A 133 8.77 10.54 -13.17
C TRP A 133 9.44 9.23 -12.78
N SER A 134 10.42 9.31 -11.91
CA SER A 134 11.01 8.14 -11.28
C SER A 134 10.50 8.01 -9.83
N THR A 135 10.13 6.80 -9.45
CA THR A 135 9.59 6.50 -8.11
C THR A 135 10.65 5.84 -7.25
N THR A 136 10.86 6.39 -6.05
CA THR A 136 11.77 5.84 -5.04
C THR A 136 11.13 5.95 -3.66
N GLY A 137 11.89 5.62 -2.61
CA GLY A 137 11.43 5.70 -1.22
C GLY A 137 11.48 4.34 -0.53
N THR A 138 11.01 4.30 0.72
CA THR A 138 11.00 3.07 1.52
C THR A 138 9.89 2.10 1.14
N CYS A 139 8.92 2.56 0.38
CA CYS A 139 7.86 1.76 -0.22
C CYS A 139 8.40 0.61 -1.09
N GLY A 140 9.53 0.80 -1.78
CA GLY A 140 10.14 -0.21 -2.65
C GLY A 140 10.65 -1.46 -1.95
N ARG A 141 10.69 -1.51 -0.63
CA ARG A 141 11.10 -2.70 0.13
C ARG A 141 9.97 -3.73 0.30
N LYS A 142 8.70 -3.32 0.18
CA LYS A 142 7.52 -4.22 0.20
C LYS A 142 7.01 -4.44 -1.23
N LYS A 143 7.78 -5.05 -2.02
CA LYS A 143 8.00 -5.07 -3.48
C LYS A 143 6.87 -5.47 -4.42
N ALA A 144 5.70 -5.92 -4.01
CA ALA A 144 4.80 -6.61 -4.95
C ALA A 144 3.75 -5.71 -5.61
N TRP A 145 3.43 -4.55 -5.09
CA TRP A 145 2.27 -3.75 -5.50
C TRP A 145 2.60 -2.41 -6.19
N LEU A 146 3.81 -1.89 -6.00
CA LEU A 146 4.25 -0.64 -6.66
C LEU A 146 4.42 -0.77 -8.17
N THR A 147 4.79 -1.94 -8.66
CA THR A 147 5.00 -2.18 -10.10
C THR A 147 3.70 -2.17 -10.92
N LYS A 148 2.54 -2.17 -10.28
CA LYS A 148 1.24 -2.22 -10.96
C LYS A 148 0.68 -0.83 -11.28
N THR A 149 1.10 0.20 -10.55
CA THR A 149 0.59 1.57 -10.72
C THR A 149 1.30 2.30 -11.87
N ASP A 150 2.57 1.99 -12.15
CA ASP A 150 3.33 2.58 -13.25
C ASP A 150 2.90 2.10 -14.64
N THR A 151 2.06 1.05 -14.72
CA THR A 151 1.63 0.47 -16.01
C THR A 151 0.31 1.07 -16.54
N ILE A 152 -0.35 1.95 -15.80
CA ILE A 152 -1.68 2.49 -16.16
C ILE A 152 -1.59 3.82 -16.93
N ARG A 153 -0.42 4.45 -17.02
CA ARG A 153 -0.19 5.68 -17.79
C ARG A 153 0.77 5.46 -18.96
N ASN A 154 0.37 4.65 -19.92
CA ASN A 154 0.87 4.66 -21.30
C ASN A 154 -0.29 4.75 -22.27
#